data_2ee1a7a66750b4831d22f878b92389ef
#
_entry.id   2ee1a7a66750b4831d22f878b92389ef
#
_cell.length_a   1.000
_cell.length_b   1.000
_cell.length_c   1.000
_cell.angle_alpha   90.00
_cell.angle_beta   90.00
_cell.angle_gamma   90.00
#
_symmetry.space_group_name_H-M   'P 1'
#
loop_
_entity.id
_entity.type
_entity.pdbx_description
1 polymer ?
#
loop_
_entity_poly.entity_id
_entity_poly.type
_entity_poly.pdbx_seq_one_letter_code
_entity_poly.pdbx_strand_id
1 'polypeptide(L)'
;MPNFASIWEGVADAVPDAIAAAHGLDSHSWREFEDRSARVAAAIDAAGIGHDDKVGLYLYNGFEYEEAQFAAFKQRAVPCNVNYRYLADELAYLLTNADAKALFFDVTLADRVAEVRDRCPDLQLMIQVGGGELLDGAVHYDDLLASHEPAPRIERSGDDLWFLYTGGTTGNPKAVMWPHAELQKSAEAFYRPLGQPVPTTVEAAVAAAVELHDRNRTTRVLAGAPLMHGTSGIVSLQVLMTGGAVATLPSRSFDAKELWEVVAHHRLTMLAIVGEAFSRPMLEELDRAKAAGQPHDLSSLFQIMSSGVMWSKESKTRFLEHKKLTLLDTLGSSESPGQGSQLTKGDAEQAKTATFELGDTTVVITDDGRIVEPGSGERGRLANRGVVPLGYFKDEKKTAETFPTINGVRYSIPGDYATVETDGTITLLGRGSVSINSGGEKIYPEEVEEALKSHPDVIDCNVVGLPDERWGQTVNAVLSLEDGAEISDDDLIAHARTRIAAYKTPKRILRVESVLRGPNGKADYTWAKKTAEEITGIS
;
A
#
# COMPACT_ATOMS: atom_id res chain seq x y z
N MET A 1 3.82 -22.15 -9.51
CA MET A 1 4.23 -20.82 -9.99
C MET A 1 5.67 -20.59 -9.59
N PRO A 2 6.47 -19.87 -10.40
CA PRO A 2 7.88 -19.62 -10.13
C PRO A 2 8.12 -18.56 -9.05
N ASN A 3 9.39 -18.39 -8.65
CA ASN A 3 9.85 -17.24 -7.87
C ASN A 3 9.84 -15.97 -8.74
N PHE A 4 9.63 -14.77 -8.17
CA PHE A 4 9.66 -13.49 -8.90
C PHE A 4 11.00 -13.28 -9.60
N ALA A 5 12.14 -13.55 -8.93
CA ALA A 5 13.46 -13.37 -9.54
C ALA A 5 13.63 -14.21 -10.82
N SER A 6 13.11 -15.44 -10.85
CA SER A 6 13.19 -16.29 -12.05
C SER A 6 12.41 -15.72 -13.23
N ILE A 7 11.26 -15.07 -12.97
CA ILE A 7 10.49 -14.37 -14.01
C ILE A 7 11.28 -13.13 -14.49
N TRP A 8 11.77 -12.31 -13.57
CA TRP A 8 12.43 -11.04 -13.89
C TRP A 8 13.73 -11.26 -14.66
N GLU A 9 14.50 -12.29 -14.32
CA GLU A 9 15.67 -12.71 -15.08
C GLU A 9 15.32 -13.10 -16.53
N GLY A 10 14.25 -13.86 -16.71
CA GLY A 10 13.75 -14.21 -18.04
C GLY A 10 13.22 -13.00 -18.83
N VAL A 11 12.58 -12.05 -18.16
CA VAL A 11 12.16 -10.78 -18.78
C VAL A 11 13.39 -9.94 -19.19
N ALA A 12 14.42 -9.85 -18.33
CA ALA A 12 15.64 -9.14 -18.64
C ALA A 12 16.36 -9.72 -19.88
N ASP A 13 16.31 -11.04 -20.07
CA ASP A 13 16.86 -11.69 -21.26
C ASP A 13 16.01 -11.37 -22.51
N ALA A 14 14.69 -11.30 -22.37
CA ALA A 14 13.78 -11.17 -23.51
C ALA A 14 13.60 -9.73 -23.98
N VAL A 15 13.59 -8.74 -23.06
CA VAL A 15 13.38 -7.32 -23.36
C VAL A 15 14.43 -6.42 -22.65
N PRO A 16 15.74 -6.69 -22.86
CA PRO A 16 16.84 -6.12 -22.06
C PRO A 16 16.93 -4.60 -22.09
N ASP A 17 16.50 -3.97 -23.18
CA ASP A 17 16.65 -2.53 -23.41
C ASP A 17 15.37 -1.74 -23.02
N ALA A 18 14.31 -2.43 -22.60
CA ALA A 18 13.12 -1.79 -22.06
C ALA A 18 13.39 -1.29 -20.63
N ILE A 19 12.74 -0.18 -20.25
CA ILE A 19 12.84 0.37 -18.89
C ILE A 19 12.21 -0.63 -17.88
N ALA A 20 12.93 -0.93 -16.81
CA ALA A 20 12.44 -1.70 -15.66
C ALA A 20 12.13 -0.80 -14.47
N ALA A 21 13.05 0.10 -14.12
CA ALA A 21 12.93 1.00 -12.99
C ALA A 21 13.22 2.44 -13.40
N ALA A 22 12.54 3.41 -12.76
CA ALA A 22 12.82 4.84 -12.92
C ALA A 22 12.77 5.56 -11.57
N HIS A 23 13.64 6.56 -11.39
CA HIS A 23 13.67 7.39 -10.20
C HIS A 23 13.86 8.85 -10.61
N GLY A 24 12.81 9.66 -10.45
CA GLY A 24 12.78 10.98 -11.07
C GLY A 24 12.86 10.89 -12.60
N LEU A 25 13.84 11.54 -13.17
CA LEU A 25 14.07 11.53 -14.63
C LEU A 25 15.09 10.47 -15.08
N ASP A 26 15.76 9.80 -14.16
CA ASP A 26 16.70 8.71 -14.44
C ASP A 26 15.95 7.37 -14.57
N SER A 27 16.55 6.42 -15.30
CA SER A 27 15.98 5.09 -15.47
C SER A 27 17.04 4.02 -15.68
N HIS A 28 16.73 2.82 -15.24
CA HIS A 28 17.47 1.60 -15.55
C HIS A 28 16.66 0.71 -16.50
N SER A 29 17.35 0.19 -17.51
CA SER A 29 16.80 -0.87 -18.38
C SER A 29 16.70 -2.19 -17.60
N TRP A 30 15.97 -3.17 -18.14
CA TRP A 30 15.91 -4.52 -17.56
C TRP A 30 17.27 -5.17 -17.44
N ARG A 31 18.18 -4.93 -18.40
CA ARG A 31 19.58 -5.38 -18.36
C ARG A 31 20.34 -4.78 -17.18
N GLU A 32 20.25 -3.46 -16.99
CA GLU A 32 20.92 -2.74 -15.90
C GLU A 32 20.35 -3.12 -14.54
N PHE A 33 19.02 -3.21 -14.43
CA PHE A 33 18.33 -3.62 -13.21
C PHE A 33 18.73 -5.05 -12.79
N GLU A 34 18.83 -5.97 -13.77
CA GLU A 34 19.24 -7.35 -13.54
C GLU A 34 20.72 -7.42 -13.12
N ASP A 35 21.65 -6.77 -13.85
CA ASP A 35 23.09 -6.79 -13.54
C ASP A 35 23.38 -6.23 -12.14
N ARG A 36 22.82 -5.05 -11.84
CA ARG A 36 23.00 -4.40 -10.53
C ARG A 36 22.44 -5.27 -9.40
N SER A 37 21.24 -5.79 -9.55
CA SER A 37 20.64 -6.70 -8.56
C SER A 37 21.43 -8.00 -8.41
N ALA A 38 22.04 -8.51 -9.48
CA ALA A 38 22.87 -9.71 -9.40
C ALA A 38 24.20 -9.45 -8.66
N ARG A 39 24.80 -8.25 -8.77
CA ARG A 39 25.98 -7.84 -7.98
C ARG A 39 25.63 -7.71 -6.50
N VAL A 40 24.48 -7.12 -6.18
CA VAL A 40 23.96 -7.06 -4.79
C VAL A 40 23.71 -8.46 -4.25
N ALA A 41 23.15 -9.36 -5.08
CA ALA A 41 22.94 -10.76 -4.70
C ALA A 41 24.25 -11.49 -4.41
N ALA A 42 25.34 -11.20 -5.15
CA ALA A 42 26.66 -11.75 -4.88
C ALA A 42 27.20 -11.33 -3.51
N ALA A 43 26.99 -10.09 -3.10
CA ALA A 43 27.38 -9.63 -1.77
C ALA A 43 26.58 -10.30 -0.65
N ILE A 44 25.28 -10.50 -0.86
CA ILE A 44 24.39 -11.24 0.06
C ILE A 44 24.90 -12.68 0.22
N ASP A 45 25.21 -13.36 -0.89
CA ASP A 45 25.74 -14.73 -0.91
C ASP A 45 27.12 -14.81 -0.23
N ALA A 46 28.03 -13.88 -0.52
CA ALA A 46 29.35 -13.80 0.11
C ALA A 46 29.30 -13.61 1.64
N ALA A 47 28.24 -12.99 2.15
CA ALA A 47 27.94 -12.88 3.58
C ALA A 47 27.31 -14.16 4.17
N GLY A 48 27.09 -15.21 3.37
CA GLY A 48 26.46 -16.46 3.79
C GLY A 48 24.95 -16.33 4.03
N ILE A 49 24.31 -15.34 3.43
CA ILE A 49 22.86 -15.07 3.55
C ILE A 49 22.16 -15.67 2.35
N GLY A 50 21.17 -16.51 2.57
CA GLY A 50 20.49 -17.26 1.52
C GLY A 50 19.06 -17.64 1.87
N HIS A 51 18.68 -18.88 1.52
CA HIS A 51 17.30 -19.35 1.66
C HIS A 51 16.71 -19.11 3.05
N ASP A 52 15.58 -18.44 3.06
CA ASP A 52 14.80 -18.08 4.27
C ASP A 52 15.51 -17.11 5.24
N ASP A 53 16.66 -16.55 4.92
CA ASP A 53 17.29 -15.49 5.69
C ASP A 53 16.64 -14.14 5.38
N LYS A 54 16.44 -13.28 6.39
CA LYS A 54 15.70 -12.03 6.23
C LYS A 54 16.64 -10.87 5.94
N VAL A 55 16.22 -10.03 4.99
CA VAL A 55 16.92 -8.84 4.51
C VAL A 55 16.04 -7.62 4.75
N GLY A 56 16.40 -6.78 5.71
CA GLY A 56 15.66 -5.56 6.02
C GLY A 56 15.90 -4.45 4.99
N LEU A 57 14.84 -3.81 4.52
CA LEU A 57 14.88 -2.68 3.59
C LEU A 57 14.44 -1.41 4.31
N TYR A 58 15.36 -0.71 4.97
CA TYR A 58 15.15 0.54 5.71
C TYR A 58 15.51 1.74 4.81
N LEU A 59 14.79 1.82 3.69
CA LEU A 59 15.07 2.71 2.57
C LEU A 59 13.85 3.56 2.22
N TYR A 60 14.11 4.70 1.60
CA TYR A 60 13.11 5.42 0.82
C TYR A 60 12.88 4.75 -0.53
N ASN A 61 11.89 5.24 -1.30
CA ASN A 61 11.70 4.80 -2.68
C ASN A 61 12.93 5.17 -3.50
N GLY A 62 13.37 4.28 -4.38
CA GLY A 62 14.52 4.46 -5.25
C GLY A 62 14.93 3.17 -5.91
N PHE A 63 15.92 3.23 -6.78
CA PHE A 63 16.48 2.06 -7.45
C PHE A 63 16.96 1.02 -6.44
N GLU A 64 17.64 1.45 -5.39
CA GLU A 64 18.27 0.58 -4.39
C GLU A 64 17.25 -0.24 -3.61
N TYR A 65 16.04 0.29 -3.41
CA TYR A 65 14.96 -0.48 -2.79
C TYR A 65 14.56 -1.68 -3.66
N GLU A 66 14.33 -1.45 -4.95
CA GLU A 66 13.90 -2.49 -5.90
C GLU A 66 15.04 -3.46 -6.21
N GLU A 67 16.26 -2.96 -6.37
CA GLU A 67 17.48 -3.76 -6.61
C GLU A 67 17.80 -4.67 -5.42
N ALA A 68 17.72 -4.17 -4.18
CA ALA A 68 17.90 -4.95 -2.97
C ALA A 68 16.80 -6.02 -2.79
N GLN A 69 15.55 -5.69 -3.13
CA GLN A 69 14.45 -6.65 -3.11
C GLN A 69 14.65 -7.76 -4.14
N PHE A 70 15.05 -7.40 -5.36
CA PHE A 70 15.35 -8.38 -6.41
C PHE A 70 16.54 -9.25 -6.02
N ALA A 71 17.61 -8.66 -5.49
CA ALA A 71 18.79 -9.38 -5.01
C ALA A 71 18.47 -10.40 -3.91
N ALA A 72 17.64 -10.03 -2.94
CA ALA A 72 17.15 -10.94 -1.91
C ALA A 72 16.38 -12.12 -2.54
N PHE A 73 15.48 -11.86 -3.47
CA PHE A 73 14.77 -12.92 -4.20
C PHE A 73 15.71 -13.81 -5.02
N LYS A 74 16.77 -13.24 -5.61
CA LYS A 74 17.79 -14.00 -6.36
C LYS A 74 18.48 -15.04 -5.46
N GLN A 75 18.75 -14.72 -4.21
CA GLN A 75 19.37 -15.60 -3.22
C GLN A 75 18.36 -16.43 -2.40
N ARG A 76 17.07 -16.39 -2.76
CA ARG A 76 16.00 -17.03 -1.99
C ARG A 76 15.89 -16.49 -0.56
N ALA A 77 16.49 -15.34 -0.29
CA ALA A 77 16.33 -14.62 0.95
C ALA A 77 14.98 -13.89 0.97
N VAL A 78 14.53 -13.49 2.15
CA VAL A 78 13.22 -12.90 2.39
C VAL A 78 13.38 -11.40 2.62
N PRO A 79 13.09 -10.54 1.63
CA PRO A 79 13.09 -9.11 1.88
C PRO A 79 11.94 -8.72 2.80
N CYS A 80 12.26 -7.84 3.76
CA CYS A 80 11.33 -7.31 4.76
C CYS A 80 11.29 -5.79 4.65
N ASN A 81 10.14 -5.22 4.41
CA ASN A 81 9.98 -3.77 4.46
C ASN A 81 10.18 -3.25 5.89
N VAL A 82 11.01 -2.22 6.04
CA VAL A 82 11.21 -1.50 7.32
C VAL A 82 10.72 -0.07 7.13
N ASN A 83 9.82 0.38 7.99
CA ASN A 83 9.30 1.73 7.88
C ASN A 83 10.38 2.75 8.27
N TYR A 84 10.80 3.61 7.33
CA TYR A 84 11.83 4.63 7.54
C TYR A 84 11.48 5.69 8.62
N ARG A 85 10.23 5.69 9.11
CA ARG A 85 9.80 6.55 10.23
C ARG A 85 9.98 5.89 11.61
N TYR A 86 10.28 4.59 11.65
CA TYR A 86 10.50 3.92 12.93
C TYR A 86 11.65 4.55 13.69
N LEU A 87 11.42 4.77 14.97
CA LEU A 87 12.45 5.14 15.93
C LEU A 87 13.23 3.89 16.36
N ALA A 88 14.25 4.08 17.20
CA ALA A 88 15.18 3.03 17.59
C ALA A 88 14.49 1.75 18.14
N ASP A 89 13.51 1.90 19.02
CA ASP A 89 12.84 0.75 19.64
C ASP A 89 12.00 -0.05 18.63
N GLU A 90 11.29 0.62 17.73
CA GLU A 90 10.49 -0.01 16.68
C GLU A 90 11.40 -0.69 15.64
N LEU A 91 12.51 -0.04 15.28
CA LEU A 91 13.51 -0.60 14.38
C LEU A 91 14.15 -1.86 14.97
N ALA A 92 14.62 -1.78 16.22
CA ALA A 92 15.20 -2.92 16.92
C ALA A 92 14.21 -4.08 17.07
N TYR A 93 12.94 -3.76 17.39
CA TYR A 93 11.90 -4.76 17.47
C TYR A 93 11.72 -5.49 16.13
N LEU A 94 11.57 -4.75 15.02
CA LEU A 94 11.33 -5.36 13.71
C LEU A 94 12.51 -6.23 13.29
N LEU A 95 13.75 -5.72 13.39
CA LEU A 95 14.95 -6.46 13.00
C LEU A 95 15.13 -7.75 13.82
N THR A 96 14.89 -7.68 15.14
CA THR A 96 14.96 -8.86 16.02
C THR A 96 13.81 -9.82 15.77
N ASN A 97 12.58 -9.32 15.58
CA ASN A 97 11.43 -10.16 15.27
C ASN A 97 11.62 -10.91 13.94
N ALA A 98 12.19 -10.24 12.95
CA ALA A 98 12.47 -10.83 11.64
C ALA A 98 13.64 -11.81 11.66
N ASP A 99 14.50 -11.86 12.68
CA ASP A 99 15.83 -12.49 12.66
C ASP A 99 16.65 -11.97 11.45
N ALA A 100 16.65 -10.65 11.23
CA ALA A 100 17.27 -10.03 10.07
C ALA A 100 18.78 -10.22 10.07
N LYS A 101 19.32 -10.77 8.96
CA LYS A 101 20.75 -10.98 8.75
C LYS A 101 21.42 -9.88 7.95
N ALA A 102 20.68 -9.19 7.08
CA ALA A 102 21.14 -8.02 6.36
C ALA A 102 20.19 -6.84 6.55
N LEU A 103 20.74 -5.63 6.45
CA LEU A 103 20.00 -4.38 6.49
C LEU A 103 20.55 -3.42 5.43
N PHE A 104 19.72 -3.06 4.47
CA PHE A 104 19.93 -1.90 3.61
C PHE A 104 19.30 -0.68 4.28
N PHE A 105 20.04 0.42 4.36
CA PHE A 105 19.54 1.64 5.01
C PHE A 105 20.02 2.91 4.29
N ASP A 106 19.18 3.91 4.24
CA ASP A 106 19.55 5.23 3.72
C ASP A 106 20.50 5.94 4.71
N VAL A 107 21.51 6.63 4.21
CA VAL A 107 22.52 7.34 5.02
C VAL A 107 21.90 8.29 6.05
N THR A 108 20.76 8.91 5.75
CA THR A 108 20.07 9.81 6.69
C THR A 108 19.41 9.09 7.86
N LEU A 109 19.38 7.77 7.83
CA LEU A 109 18.87 6.90 8.89
C LEU A 109 20.00 6.21 9.67
N ALA A 110 21.28 6.49 9.32
CA ALA A 110 22.46 5.84 9.88
C ALA A 110 22.54 5.96 11.41
N ASP A 111 22.21 7.13 11.99
CA ASP A 111 22.23 7.34 13.44
C ASP A 111 21.30 6.35 14.18
N ARG A 112 20.12 6.10 13.62
CA ARG A 112 19.17 5.12 14.19
C ARG A 112 19.67 3.69 14.08
N VAL A 113 20.35 3.35 12.97
CA VAL A 113 20.98 2.04 12.80
C VAL A 113 22.12 1.87 13.80
N ALA A 114 22.97 2.89 14.00
CA ALA A 114 24.03 2.90 15.01
C ALA A 114 23.50 2.64 16.43
N GLU A 115 22.37 3.25 16.79
CA GLU A 115 21.73 3.11 18.10
C GLU A 115 21.22 1.68 18.37
N VAL A 116 20.81 0.95 17.33
CA VAL A 116 20.13 -0.35 17.49
C VAL A 116 20.98 -1.57 17.14
N ARG A 117 22.08 -1.41 16.41
CA ARG A 117 22.84 -2.54 15.87
C ARG A 117 23.27 -3.56 16.93
N ASP A 118 23.70 -3.08 18.11
CA ASP A 118 24.14 -3.94 19.21
C ASP A 118 22.96 -4.72 19.85
N ARG A 119 21.73 -4.32 19.57
CA ARG A 119 20.48 -4.99 19.97
C ARG A 119 20.04 -6.04 18.94
N CYS A 120 20.68 -6.11 17.78
CA CYS A 120 20.34 -6.97 16.65
C CYS A 120 21.53 -7.93 16.36
N PRO A 121 21.78 -8.94 17.20
CA PRO A 121 23.00 -9.78 17.14
C PRO A 121 23.07 -10.65 15.90
N ASP A 122 21.94 -10.91 15.21
CA ASP A 122 21.91 -11.71 13.99
C ASP A 122 22.27 -10.91 12.74
N LEU A 123 22.40 -9.57 12.84
CA LEU A 123 22.71 -8.69 11.73
C LEU A 123 24.19 -8.81 11.35
N GLN A 124 24.46 -9.40 10.18
CA GLN A 124 25.80 -9.73 9.69
C GLN A 124 26.28 -8.78 8.59
N LEU A 125 25.35 -8.22 7.79
CA LEU A 125 25.66 -7.36 6.66
C LEU A 125 24.84 -6.08 6.74
N MET A 126 25.50 -4.93 6.79
CA MET A 126 24.88 -3.61 6.75
C MET A 126 25.33 -2.88 5.48
N ILE A 127 24.37 -2.44 4.66
CA ILE A 127 24.61 -1.74 3.39
C ILE A 127 24.03 -0.33 3.48
N GLN A 128 24.91 0.68 3.42
CA GLN A 128 24.53 2.08 3.43
C GLN A 128 24.29 2.58 2.01
N VAL A 129 23.11 3.10 1.76
CA VAL A 129 22.70 3.74 0.51
C VAL A 129 22.86 5.26 0.63
N GLY A 130 23.37 5.89 -0.42
CA GLY A 130 23.67 7.32 -0.44
C GLY A 130 25.08 7.65 0.05
N GLY A 131 25.60 8.78 -0.44
CA GLY A 131 26.94 9.26 -0.07
C GLY A 131 27.00 9.81 1.35
N GLY A 132 28.22 10.02 1.87
CA GLY A 132 28.46 10.56 3.20
C GLY A 132 29.40 9.71 4.03
N GLU A 133 29.44 9.97 5.34
CA GLU A 133 30.25 9.17 6.26
C GLU A 133 29.67 7.76 6.38
N LEU A 134 30.54 6.76 6.21
CA LEU A 134 30.13 5.37 6.30
C LEU A 134 29.96 4.97 7.77
N LEU A 135 28.81 4.40 8.10
CA LEU A 135 28.60 3.83 9.43
C LEU A 135 29.59 2.70 9.68
N ASP A 136 30.23 2.72 10.84
CA ASP A 136 31.20 1.68 11.23
C ASP A 136 30.58 0.27 11.12
N GLY A 137 31.29 -0.62 10.42
CA GLY A 137 30.84 -1.98 10.11
C GLY A 137 29.85 -2.11 8.95
N ALA A 138 29.49 -1.00 8.29
CA ALA A 138 28.70 -1.04 7.05
C ALA A 138 29.60 -1.02 5.80
N VAL A 139 29.00 -1.27 4.63
CA VAL A 139 29.61 -1.09 3.31
C VAL A 139 28.76 -0.12 2.49
N HIS A 140 29.42 0.69 1.65
CA HIS A 140 28.65 1.53 0.71
C HIS A 140 28.03 0.69 -0.39
N TYR A 141 26.81 1.03 -0.78
CA TYR A 141 26.08 0.36 -1.85
C TYR A 141 26.85 0.42 -3.19
N ASP A 142 27.40 1.58 -3.54
CA ASP A 142 28.14 1.77 -4.79
C ASP A 142 29.48 0.99 -4.80
N ASP A 143 30.18 0.92 -3.65
CA ASP A 143 31.40 0.12 -3.52
C ASP A 143 31.10 -1.38 -3.63
N LEU A 144 29.95 -1.80 -3.10
CA LEU A 144 29.47 -3.18 -3.23
C LEU A 144 29.23 -3.52 -4.71
N LEU A 145 28.53 -2.65 -5.45
CA LEU A 145 28.31 -2.84 -6.89
C LEU A 145 29.62 -2.90 -7.69
N ALA A 146 30.58 -2.06 -7.34
CA ALA A 146 31.88 -2.00 -8.04
C ALA A 146 32.80 -3.20 -7.74
N SER A 147 32.65 -3.82 -6.57
CA SER A 147 33.55 -4.89 -6.09
C SER A 147 33.07 -6.32 -6.36
N HIS A 148 31.80 -6.50 -6.74
CA HIS A 148 31.22 -7.82 -6.98
C HIS A 148 30.89 -8.03 -8.46
N GLU A 149 31.22 -9.21 -8.98
CA GLU A 149 30.65 -9.69 -10.25
C GLU A 149 29.24 -10.18 -10.03
N PRO A 150 28.37 -10.19 -11.06
CA PRO A 150 27.01 -10.68 -10.95
C PRO A 150 26.95 -12.13 -10.43
N ALA A 151 26.10 -12.39 -9.45
CA ALA A 151 25.85 -13.73 -8.93
C ALA A 151 25.26 -14.66 -10.02
N PRO A 152 25.62 -15.93 -10.04
CA PRO A 152 25.00 -16.89 -10.95
C PRO A 152 23.52 -17.07 -10.62
N ARG A 153 22.73 -17.39 -11.64
CA ARG A 153 21.34 -17.78 -11.46
C ARG A 153 21.27 -19.16 -10.80
N ILE A 154 20.39 -19.29 -9.82
CA ILE A 154 20.17 -20.52 -9.08
C ILE A 154 18.73 -21.01 -9.25
N GLU A 155 18.45 -22.26 -8.93
CA GLU A 155 17.10 -22.80 -8.88
C GLU A 155 16.34 -22.25 -7.68
N ARG A 156 15.08 -21.82 -7.91
CA ARG A 156 14.23 -21.16 -6.90
C ARG A 156 12.83 -21.76 -6.89
N SER A 157 12.12 -21.59 -5.77
CA SER A 157 10.76 -22.08 -5.58
C SER A 157 9.74 -20.92 -5.55
N GLY A 158 8.53 -21.18 -5.99
CA GLY A 158 7.37 -20.31 -5.74
C GLY A 158 6.96 -20.25 -4.27
N ASP A 159 7.47 -21.16 -3.44
CA ASP A 159 7.26 -21.16 -1.98
C ASP A 159 8.23 -20.21 -1.25
N ASP A 160 9.24 -19.68 -1.94
CA ASP A 160 10.10 -18.63 -1.38
C ASP A 160 9.25 -17.44 -0.95
N LEU A 161 9.68 -16.71 0.10
CA LEU A 161 8.83 -15.77 0.80
C LEU A 161 9.19 -14.30 0.53
N TRP A 162 8.17 -13.47 0.62
CA TRP A 162 8.26 -12.04 0.85
C TRP A 162 7.53 -11.72 2.16
N PHE A 163 8.17 -10.96 3.05
CA PHE A 163 7.53 -10.46 4.26
C PHE A 163 7.04 -9.04 4.06
N LEU A 164 5.73 -8.83 4.30
CA LEU A 164 5.15 -7.51 4.34
C LEU A 164 4.79 -7.16 5.79
N TYR A 165 5.67 -6.40 6.47
CA TYR A 165 5.38 -5.88 7.80
C TYR A 165 4.29 -4.82 7.72
N THR A 166 3.29 -4.96 8.56
CA THR A 166 2.17 -4.01 8.68
C THR A 166 2.17 -3.37 10.05
N GLY A 167 2.00 -2.04 10.11
CA GLY A 167 1.71 -1.35 11.37
C GLY A 167 0.28 -1.71 11.78
N GLY A 168 0.12 -2.47 12.85
CA GLY A 168 -1.19 -2.67 13.46
C GLY A 168 -1.68 -1.39 14.15
N THR A 169 -3.00 -1.16 14.13
CA THR A 169 -3.62 -0.05 14.90
C THR A 169 -3.46 -0.22 16.42
N THR A 170 -3.01 -1.40 16.86
CA THR A 170 -2.93 -1.79 18.29
C THR A 170 -1.75 -2.71 18.56
N GLY A 171 -0.50 -2.24 18.42
CA GLY A 171 0.66 -3.03 18.82
C GLY A 171 1.84 -3.01 17.83
N ASN A 172 2.81 -3.87 18.09
CA ASN A 172 4.02 -4.00 17.28
C ASN A 172 3.71 -4.47 15.85
N PRO A 173 4.50 -4.03 14.85
CA PRO A 173 4.36 -4.48 13.47
C PRO A 173 4.45 -6.00 13.35
N LYS A 174 3.66 -6.58 12.44
CA LYS A 174 3.62 -8.02 12.17
C LYS A 174 3.95 -8.28 10.71
N ALA A 175 4.79 -9.28 10.44
CA ALA A 175 5.11 -9.70 9.08
C ALA A 175 4.03 -10.61 8.52
N VAL A 176 3.36 -10.21 7.48
CA VAL A 176 2.52 -11.10 6.66
C VAL A 176 3.44 -11.90 5.74
N MET A 177 3.39 -13.22 5.84
CA MET A 177 4.25 -14.15 5.09
C MET A 177 3.61 -14.51 3.74
N TRP A 178 4.14 -13.95 2.65
CA TRP A 178 3.65 -14.18 1.31
C TRP A 178 4.56 -15.13 0.53
N PRO A 179 4.11 -16.36 0.19
CA PRO A 179 4.75 -17.16 -0.84
C PRO A 179 4.63 -16.44 -2.19
N HIS A 180 5.71 -16.44 -2.97
CA HIS A 180 5.72 -15.80 -4.31
C HIS A 180 4.59 -16.35 -5.18
N ALA A 181 4.42 -17.66 -5.21
CA ALA A 181 3.35 -18.31 -5.99
C ALA A 181 1.94 -17.88 -5.58
N GLU A 182 1.73 -17.60 -4.29
CA GLU A 182 0.42 -17.20 -3.81
C GLU A 182 0.12 -15.75 -4.18
N LEU A 183 1.10 -14.86 -3.98
CA LEU A 183 0.93 -13.44 -4.29
C LEU A 183 0.76 -13.17 -5.80
N GLN A 184 1.44 -13.95 -6.65
CA GLN A 184 1.31 -13.84 -8.11
C GLN A 184 -0.12 -14.03 -8.61
N LYS A 185 -0.96 -14.83 -7.94
CA LYS A 185 -2.37 -15.02 -8.30
C LYS A 185 -3.15 -13.70 -8.29
N SER A 186 -2.74 -12.73 -7.48
CA SER A 186 -3.38 -11.41 -7.44
C SER A 186 -3.09 -10.52 -8.65
N ALA A 187 -2.19 -10.93 -9.56
CA ALA A 187 -1.81 -10.18 -10.75
C ALA A 187 -2.76 -10.33 -11.96
N GLU A 188 -3.88 -11.05 -11.82
CA GLU A 188 -4.81 -11.35 -12.91
C GLU A 188 -5.19 -10.13 -13.77
N ALA A 189 -5.43 -8.98 -13.14
CA ALA A 189 -5.81 -7.76 -13.83
C ALA A 189 -4.77 -7.30 -14.88
N PHE A 190 -3.48 -7.59 -14.67
CA PHE A 190 -2.39 -7.21 -15.56
C PHE A 190 -2.27 -8.13 -16.79
N TYR A 191 -2.87 -9.34 -16.75
CA TYR A 191 -2.91 -10.28 -17.89
C TYR A 191 -4.22 -10.20 -18.69
N ARG A 192 -5.25 -9.49 -18.20
CA ARG A 192 -6.52 -9.27 -18.91
C ARG A 192 -6.35 -8.69 -20.33
N PRO A 193 -5.41 -7.75 -20.60
CA PRO A 193 -5.18 -7.24 -21.96
C PRO A 193 -4.81 -8.31 -22.97
N LEU A 194 -4.26 -9.44 -22.53
CA LEU A 194 -3.93 -10.62 -23.35
C LEU A 194 -5.08 -11.64 -23.43
N GLY A 195 -6.09 -11.51 -22.57
CA GLY A 195 -7.15 -12.52 -22.43
C GLY A 195 -6.63 -13.86 -21.87
N GLN A 196 -5.55 -13.83 -21.10
CA GLN A 196 -4.87 -15.01 -20.56
C GLN A 196 -4.95 -15.04 -19.03
N PRO A 197 -4.94 -16.23 -18.41
CA PRO A 197 -4.78 -16.36 -16.96
C PRO A 197 -3.36 -15.97 -16.54
N VAL A 198 -3.15 -15.79 -15.24
CA VAL A 198 -1.82 -15.58 -14.66
C VAL A 198 -0.92 -16.78 -15.02
N PRO A 199 0.27 -16.55 -15.60
CA PRO A 199 1.18 -17.62 -15.99
C PRO A 199 1.65 -18.44 -14.79
N THR A 200 1.84 -19.75 -15.00
CA THR A 200 2.28 -20.68 -13.95
C THR A 200 3.73 -21.17 -14.13
N THR A 201 4.39 -20.78 -15.23
CA THR A 201 5.80 -21.09 -15.49
C THR A 201 6.56 -19.82 -15.90
N VAL A 202 7.89 -19.85 -15.79
CA VAL A 202 8.76 -18.73 -16.21
C VAL A 202 8.59 -18.45 -17.71
N GLU A 203 8.60 -19.51 -18.54
CA GLU A 203 8.52 -19.38 -19.99
C GLU A 203 7.20 -18.71 -20.41
N ALA A 204 6.08 -19.10 -19.77
CA ALA A 204 4.77 -18.51 -20.06
C ALA A 204 4.70 -17.04 -19.60
N ALA A 205 5.32 -16.69 -18.46
CA ALA A 205 5.38 -15.33 -17.96
C ALA A 205 6.23 -14.43 -18.88
N VAL A 206 7.37 -14.92 -19.32
CA VAL A 206 8.26 -14.21 -20.27
C VAL A 206 7.57 -14.03 -21.62
N ALA A 207 6.92 -15.07 -22.15
CA ALA A 207 6.17 -14.97 -23.41
C ALA A 207 5.04 -13.93 -23.33
N ALA A 208 4.32 -13.87 -22.20
CA ALA A 208 3.29 -12.86 -21.96
C ALA A 208 3.89 -11.44 -21.88
N ALA A 209 5.05 -11.28 -21.23
CA ALA A 209 5.74 -10.00 -21.16
C ALA A 209 6.15 -9.50 -22.56
N VAL A 210 6.74 -10.38 -23.38
CA VAL A 210 7.09 -10.06 -24.78
C VAL A 210 5.84 -9.65 -25.57
N GLU A 211 4.75 -10.42 -25.45
CA GLU A 211 3.50 -10.11 -26.15
C GLU A 211 2.91 -8.75 -25.72
N LEU A 212 3.00 -8.39 -24.43
CA LEU A 212 2.60 -7.07 -23.94
C LEU A 212 3.46 -5.95 -24.55
N HIS A 213 4.77 -6.17 -24.66
CA HIS A 213 5.69 -5.23 -25.33
C HIS A 213 5.35 -5.07 -26.81
N ASP A 214 5.20 -6.17 -27.57
CA ASP A 214 4.88 -6.16 -28.99
C ASP A 214 3.55 -5.45 -29.30
N ARG A 215 2.58 -5.59 -28.38
CA ARG A 215 1.27 -4.92 -28.48
C ARG A 215 1.27 -3.48 -27.94
N ASN A 216 2.40 -2.99 -27.44
CA ASN A 216 2.49 -1.69 -26.73
C ASN A 216 1.45 -1.55 -25.60
N ARG A 217 1.31 -2.63 -24.81
CA ARG A 217 0.37 -2.76 -23.68
C ARG A 217 1.06 -2.94 -22.34
N THR A 218 2.38 -2.82 -22.31
CA THR A 218 3.18 -2.92 -21.09
C THR A 218 2.81 -1.80 -20.11
N THR A 219 2.57 -2.16 -18.86
CA THR A 219 2.26 -1.19 -17.82
C THR A 219 3.53 -0.51 -17.33
N ARG A 220 3.52 0.81 -17.26
CA ARG A 220 4.53 1.64 -16.60
C ARG A 220 3.84 2.39 -15.49
N VAL A 221 4.11 1.97 -14.24
CA VAL A 221 3.42 2.52 -13.07
C VAL A 221 4.29 3.50 -12.31
N LEU A 222 3.72 4.61 -11.83
CA LEU A 222 4.33 5.39 -10.77
C LEU A 222 3.84 4.85 -9.42
N ALA A 223 4.78 4.42 -8.59
CA ALA A 223 4.56 4.07 -7.19
C ALA A 223 4.48 5.38 -6.36
N GLY A 224 3.32 6.03 -6.34
CA GLY A 224 3.13 7.30 -5.63
C GLY A 224 3.25 7.15 -4.12
N ALA A 225 2.79 6.04 -3.57
CA ALA A 225 2.98 5.71 -2.17
C ALA A 225 4.34 5.01 -1.92
N PRO A 226 4.83 4.95 -0.67
CA PRO A 226 6.06 4.22 -0.38
C PRO A 226 6.00 2.73 -0.77
N LEU A 227 7.08 2.23 -1.39
CA LEU A 227 7.25 0.82 -1.78
C LEU A 227 7.15 -0.14 -0.59
N MET A 228 7.47 0.35 0.61
CA MET A 228 7.35 -0.43 1.85
C MET A 228 5.89 -0.73 2.24
N HIS A 229 4.90 -0.17 1.56
CA HIS A 229 3.47 -0.42 1.82
C HIS A 229 2.84 -1.25 0.71
N GLY A 230 1.84 -2.08 1.09
CA GLY A 230 1.18 -3.01 0.18
C GLY A 230 0.65 -2.39 -1.11
N THR A 231 0.13 -1.15 -1.06
CA THR A 231 -0.41 -0.47 -2.26
C THR A 231 0.63 -0.37 -3.37
N SER A 232 1.80 0.22 -3.10
CA SER A 232 2.86 0.34 -4.09
C SER A 232 3.70 -0.93 -4.20
N GLY A 233 4.03 -1.60 -3.09
CA GLY A 233 4.88 -2.79 -3.09
C GLY A 233 4.27 -3.95 -3.89
N ILE A 234 3.00 -4.29 -3.66
CA ILE A 234 2.33 -5.38 -4.38
C ILE A 234 2.17 -5.05 -5.87
N VAL A 235 1.73 -3.81 -6.18
CA VAL A 235 1.56 -3.38 -7.59
C VAL A 235 2.89 -3.39 -8.34
N SER A 236 3.99 -2.96 -7.70
CA SER A 236 5.32 -2.99 -8.31
C SER A 236 5.74 -4.43 -8.65
N LEU A 237 5.56 -5.38 -7.73
CA LEU A 237 5.83 -6.79 -8.02
C LEU A 237 5.01 -7.32 -9.19
N GLN A 238 3.71 -6.97 -9.24
CA GLN A 238 2.79 -7.40 -10.31
C GLN A 238 3.17 -6.77 -11.67
N VAL A 239 3.57 -5.51 -11.70
CA VAL A 239 3.98 -4.82 -12.93
C VAL A 239 5.30 -5.40 -13.44
N LEU A 240 6.30 -5.59 -12.60
CA LEU A 240 7.59 -6.17 -12.99
C LEU A 240 7.44 -7.59 -13.52
N MET A 241 6.55 -8.44 -12.98
CA MET A 241 6.34 -9.80 -13.52
C MET A 241 5.72 -9.82 -14.93
N THR A 242 5.17 -8.69 -15.40
CA THR A 242 4.66 -8.54 -16.78
C THR A 242 5.64 -7.83 -17.72
N GLY A 243 6.88 -7.67 -17.31
CA GLY A 243 7.90 -6.94 -18.09
C GLY A 243 7.68 -5.43 -18.11
N GLY A 244 6.86 -4.91 -17.19
CA GLY A 244 6.56 -3.50 -17.05
C GLY A 244 7.68 -2.70 -16.37
N ALA A 245 7.39 -1.44 -16.07
CA ALA A 245 8.33 -0.54 -15.39
C ALA A 245 7.69 0.08 -14.15
N VAL A 246 8.49 0.27 -13.12
CA VAL A 246 8.13 0.98 -11.88
C VAL A 246 8.89 2.29 -11.79
N ALA A 247 8.18 3.39 -11.61
CA ALA A 247 8.75 4.71 -11.40
C ALA A 247 8.51 5.19 -9.97
N THR A 248 9.47 5.90 -9.40
CA THR A 248 9.43 6.48 -8.07
C THR A 248 9.85 7.96 -8.10
N LEU A 249 9.49 8.71 -7.06
CA LEU A 249 9.83 10.12 -6.93
C LEU A 249 11.05 10.30 -6.00
N PRO A 250 12.02 11.17 -6.37
CA PRO A 250 13.16 11.54 -5.53
C PRO A 250 12.78 12.29 -4.26
N SER A 251 11.77 13.13 -4.31
CA SER A 251 11.34 13.93 -3.18
C SER A 251 10.82 13.04 -2.04
N ARG A 252 11.32 13.28 -0.82
CA ARG A 252 10.92 12.56 0.39
C ARG A 252 9.53 12.94 0.90
N SER A 253 9.04 14.10 0.50
CA SER A 253 7.65 14.54 0.64
C SER A 253 6.97 14.53 -0.71
N PHE A 254 5.67 14.21 -0.75
CA PHE A 254 4.92 14.16 -1.99
C PHE A 254 4.94 15.53 -2.70
N ASP A 255 5.40 15.55 -3.96
CA ASP A 255 5.40 16.70 -4.85
C ASP A 255 4.61 16.37 -6.11
N ALA A 256 3.46 17.02 -6.28
CA ALA A 256 2.57 16.77 -7.40
C ALA A 256 3.14 17.26 -8.74
N LYS A 257 3.95 18.32 -8.74
CA LYS A 257 4.59 18.82 -9.95
C LYS A 257 5.64 17.82 -10.45
N GLU A 258 6.50 17.37 -9.55
CA GLU A 258 7.48 16.32 -9.84
C GLU A 258 6.80 15.05 -10.37
N LEU A 259 5.68 14.64 -9.75
CA LEU A 259 4.90 13.50 -10.21
C LEU A 259 4.50 13.64 -11.68
N TRP A 260 3.92 14.79 -12.06
CA TRP A 260 3.45 15.00 -13.43
C TRP A 260 4.60 15.13 -14.45
N GLU A 261 5.74 15.66 -14.04
CA GLU A 261 6.97 15.72 -14.84
C GLU A 261 7.49 14.30 -15.13
N VAL A 262 7.54 13.43 -14.11
CA VAL A 262 7.95 12.02 -14.24
C VAL A 262 6.96 11.23 -15.11
N VAL A 263 5.65 11.46 -14.94
CA VAL A 263 4.60 10.86 -15.78
C VAL A 263 4.82 11.18 -17.26
N ALA A 264 5.06 12.44 -17.58
CA ALA A 264 5.30 12.89 -18.95
C ALA A 264 6.61 12.32 -19.51
N HIS A 265 7.71 12.41 -18.75
CA HIS A 265 9.05 12.02 -19.17
C HIS A 265 9.13 10.53 -19.53
N HIS A 266 8.72 9.65 -18.61
CA HIS A 266 8.76 8.20 -18.83
C HIS A 266 7.51 7.65 -19.54
N ARG A 267 6.58 8.55 -19.91
CA ARG A 267 5.32 8.17 -20.58
C ARG A 267 4.57 7.11 -19.77
N LEU A 268 4.43 7.35 -18.47
CA LEU A 268 3.79 6.40 -17.56
C LEU A 268 2.32 6.18 -17.94
N THR A 269 1.86 4.97 -17.72
CA THR A 269 0.53 4.53 -18.14
C THR A 269 -0.44 4.37 -16.97
N MET A 270 0.10 4.24 -15.75
CA MET A 270 -0.67 4.01 -14.53
C MET A 270 -0.05 4.75 -13.35
N LEU A 271 -0.90 5.19 -12.42
CA LEU A 271 -0.49 5.70 -11.10
C LEU A 271 -1.07 4.81 -10.00
N ALA A 272 -0.29 4.53 -8.96
CA ALA A 272 -0.73 3.90 -7.72
C ALA A 272 -0.65 4.92 -6.58
N ILE A 273 -1.81 5.34 -6.05
CA ILE A 273 -1.94 6.39 -5.03
C ILE A 273 -2.73 5.92 -3.81
N VAL A 274 -2.85 6.77 -2.80
CA VAL A 274 -3.63 6.51 -1.57
C VAL A 274 -4.60 7.66 -1.33
N GLY A 275 -5.81 7.56 -1.89
CA GLY A 275 -6.95 8.45 -1.64
C GLY A 275 -6.67 9.94 -1.81
N GLU A 276 -7.36 10.73 -1.00
CA GLU A 276 -7.36 12.20 -1.08
C GLU A 276 -6.01 12.83 -0.77
N ALA A 277 -5.20 12.21 0.08
CA ALA A 277 -3.87 12.72 0.42
C ALA A 277 -2.96 12.92 -0.80
N PHE A 278 -3.20 12.15 -1.86
CA PHE A 278 -2.49 12.25 -3.13
C PHE A 278 -3.33 12.97 -4.21
N SER A 279 -4.61 12.62 -4.32
CA SER A 279 -5.44 13.12 -5.41
C SER A 279 -5.68 14.63 -5.35
N ARG A 280 -5.86 15.20 -4.16
CA ARG A 280 -6.09 16.63 -4.01
C ARG A 280 -4.90 17.46 -4.53
N PRO A 281 -3.65 17.32 -4.02
CA PRO A 281 -2.53 18.09 -4.53
C PRO A 281 -2.21 17.80 -6.00
N MET A 282 -2.49 16.57 -6.49
CA MET A 282 -2.35 16.25 -7.91
C MET A 282 -3.30 17.07 -8.78
N LEU A 283 -4.56 17.22 -8.37
CA LEU A 283 -5.58 18.01 -9.06
C LEU A 283 -5.28 19.50 -9.01
N GLU A 284 -4.89 20.02 -7.85
CA GLU A 284 -4.48 21.42 -7.67
C GLU A 284 -3.34 21.80 -8.63
N GLU A 285 -2.35 20.93 -8.78
CA GLU A 285 -1.25 21.16 -9.73
C GLU A 285 -1.71 21.10 -11.19
N LEU A 286 -2.60 20.16 -11.56
CA LEU A 286 -3.18 20.12 -12.91
C LEU A 286 -3.95 21.40 -13.24
N ASP A 287 -4.77 21.88 -12.32
CA ASP A 287 -5.53 23.13 -12.47
C ASP A 287 -4.59 24.33 -12.58
N ARG A 288 -3.57 24.42 -11.71
CA ARG A 288 -2.57 25.48 -11.71
C ARG A 288 -1.82 25.54 -13.04
N ALA A 289 -1.32 24.38 -13.51
CA ALA A 289 -0.56 24.30 -14.76
C ALA A 289 -1.42 24.65 -15.99
N LYS A 290 -2.68 24.20 -16.00
CA LYS A 290 -3.65 24.53 -17.04
C LYS A 290 -3.96 26.04 -17.06
N ALA A 291 -4.20 26.64 -15.90
CA ALA A 291 -4.44 28.08 -15.78
C ALA A 291 -3.23 28.93 -16.21
N ALA A 292 -2.02 28.43 -15.96
CA ALA A 292 -0.77 29.07 -16.42
C ALA A 292 -0.50 28.88 -17.94
N GLY A 293 -1.34 28.16 -18.66
CA GLY A 293 -1.13 27.86 -20.08
C GLY A 293 -0.01 26.84 -20.36
N GLN A 294 0.41 26.09 -19.37
CA GLN A 294 1.47 25.07 -19.42
C GLN A 294 0.95 23.72 -18.89
N PRO A 295 -0.08 23.14 -19.51
CA PRO A 295 -0.65 21.88 -19.01
C PRO A 295 0.36 20.75 -19.11
N HIS A 296 0.35 19.87 -18.09
CA HIS A 296 1.15 18.63 -18.09
C HIS A 296 0.70 17.66 -19.19
N ASP A 297 1.66 16.92 -19.77
CA ASP A 297 1.37 15.88 -20.77
C ASP A 297 0.87 14.61 -20.10
N LEU A 298 -0.41 14.39 -20.16
CA LEU A 298 -1.07 13.17 -19.66
C LEU A 298 -1.33 12.14 -20.79
N SER A 299 -0.80 12.34 -22.01
CA SER A 299 -1.19 11.55 -23.20
C SER A 299 -1.04 10.03 -23.02
N SER A 300 -0.01 9.60 -22.30
CA SER A 300 0.29 8.19 -22.02
C SER A 300 -0.54 7.58 -20.90
N LEU A 301 -1.00 8.40 -19.94
CA LEU A 301 -1.70 7.92 -18.75
C LEU A 301 -3.12 7.43 -19.12
N PHE A 302 -3.47 6.21 -18.72
CA PHE A 302 -4.82 5.69 -18.93
C PHE A 302 -5.52 5.27 -17.63
N GLN A 303 -4.78 5.05 -16.55
CA GLN A 303 -5.35 4.56 -15.29
C GLN A 303 -4.75 5.26 -14.07
N ILE A 304 -5.60 5.56 -13.09
CA ILE A 304 -5.18 5.87 -11.71
C ILE A 304 -5.83 4.83 -10.80
N MET A 305 -5.00 4.14 -10.03
CA MET A 305 -5.44 3.21 -8.99
C MET A 305 -5.23 3.85 -7.62
N SER A 306 -6.27 3.81 -6.79
CA SER A 306 -6.20 4.20 -5.38
C SER A 306 -6.49 3.00 -4.49
N SER A 307 -5.83 2.90 -3.35
CA SER A 307 -6.09 1.87 -2.33
C SER A 307 -5.77 2.37 -0.94
N GLY A 308 -6.36 1.74 0.07
CA GLY A 308 -6.02 1.92 1.48
C GLY A 308 -6.72 3.05 2.21
N VAL A 309 -7.25 4.05 1.50
CA VAL A 309 -8.08 5.14 2.04
C VAL A 309 -9.17 5.44 1.02
N MET A 310 -10.35 5.87 1.49
CA MET A 310 -11.46 6.23 0.60
C MET A 310 -11.06 7.36 -0.35
N TRP A 311 -11.55 7.25 -1.60
CA TRP A 311 -11.33 8.21 -2.67
C TRP A 311 -12.66 8.83 -3.08
N SER A 312 -12.79 10.15 -2.94
CA SER A 312 -14.06 10.86 -3.10
C SER A 312 -14.57 10.84 -4.54
N LYS A 313 -15.90 10.92 -4.68
CA LYS A 313 -16.55 11.13 -5.97
C LYS A 313 -16.08 12.44 -6.63
N GLU A 314 -15.90 13.49 -5.83
CA GLU A 314 -15.50 14.81 -6.31
C GLU A 314 -14.12 14.76 -7.00
N SER A 315 -13.10 14.23 -6.32
CA SER A 315 -11.76 14.08 -6.90
C SER A 315 -11.77 13.21 -8.15
N LYS A 316 -12.53 12.11 -8.16
CA LYS A 316 -12.70 11.26 -9.35
C LYS A 316 -13.28 12.06 -10.52
N THR A 317 -14.32 12.85 -10.28
CA THR A 317 -14.96 13.72 -11.29
C THR A 317 -13.97 14.72 -11.88
N ARG A 318 -13.22 15.43 -11.03
CA ARG A 318 -12.23 16.41 -11.47
C ARG A 318 -11.11 15.79 -12.33
N PHE A 319 -10.61 14.58 -11.99
CA PHE A 319 -9.65 13.89 -12.86
C PHE A 319 -10.21 13.62 -14.26
N LEU A 320 -11.49 13.22 -14.35
CA LEU A 320 -12.14 12.95 -15.62
C LEU A 320 -12.37 14.21 -16.47
N GLU A 321 -12.42 15.41 -15.86
CA GLU A 321 -12.45 16.69 -16.57
C GLU A 321 -11.11 17.04 -17.22
N HIS A 322 -9.98 16.61 -16.63
CA HIS A 322 -8.66 16.77 -17.22
C HIS A 322 -8.39 15.77 -18.35
N LYS A 323 -8.79 14.52 -18.14
CA LYS A 323 -8.59 13.44 -19.10
C LYS A 323 -9.56 12.29 -18.89
N LYS A 324 -9.98 11.65 -20.00
CA LYS A 324 -10.71 10.37 -19.93
C LYS A 324 -9.78 9.28 -19.43
N LEU A 325 -9.94 8.89 -18.16
CA LEU A 325 -9.15 7.89 -17.45
C LEU A 325 -10.03 6.72 -17.03
N THR A 326 -9.38 5.62 -16.72
CA THR A 326 -9.93 4.56 -15.88
C THR A 326 -9.51 4.85 -14.44
N LEU A 327 -10.46 5.11 -13.56
CA LEU A 327 -10.21 5.30 -12.13
C LEU A 327 -10.62 4.03 -11.40
N LEU A 328 -9.63 3.38 -10.78
CA LEU A 328 -9.80 2.11 -10.07
C LEU A 328 -9.57 2.34 -8.58
N ASP A 329 -10.64 2.28 -7.80
CA ASP A 329 -10.56 2.29 -6.35
C ASP A 329 -10.57 0.83 -5.87
N THR A 330 -9.53 0.41 -5.14
CA THR A 330 -9.35 -0.97 -4.71
C THR A 330 -9.46 -1.11 -3.21
N LEU A 331 -10.27 -2.05 -2.78
CA LEU A 331 -10.39 -2.47 -1.40
C LEU A 331 -9.47 -3.66 -1.15
N GLY A 332 -8.63 -3.56 -0.14
CA GLY A 332 -7.72 -4.62 0.26
C GLY A 332 -6.90 -4.26 1.48
N SER A 333 -6.14 -5.20 1.94
CA SER A 333 -5.18 -5.05 3.04
C SER A 333 -3.88 -5.80 2.72
N SER A 334 -2.88 -5.65 3.56
CA SER A 334 -1.63 -6.42 3.44
C SER A 334 -1.86 -7.93 3.56
N GLU A 335 -2.91 -8.34 4.25
CA GLU A 335 -3.34 -9.72 4.47
C GLU A 335 -4.24 -10.24 3.34
N SER A 336 -4.80 -9.35 2.53
CA SER A 336 -5.80 -9.71 1.51
C SER A 336 -5.86 -8.65 0.40
N PRO A 337 -4.97 -8.71 -0.59
CA PRO A 337 -5.02 -7.82 -1.74
C PRO A 337 -6.25 -8.15 -2.62
N GLY A 338 -6.89 -7.10 -3.19
CA GLY A 338 -7.94 -7.28 -4.20
C GLY A 338 -9.26 -7.85 -3.68
N GLN A 339 -9.69 -7.52 -2.46
CA GLN A 339 -10.99 -7.95 -1.91
C GLN A 339 -12.18 -7.38 -2.66
N GLY A 340 -12.04 -6.19 -3.22
CA GLY A 340 -13.09 -5.54 -4.00
C GLY A 340 -12.54 -4.39 -4.81
N SER A 341 -13.33 -3.93 -5.76
CA SER A 341 -12.96 -2.79 -6.59
C SER A 341 -14.16 -1.95 -6.99
N GLN A 342 -13.91 -0.67 -7.21
CA GLN A 342 -14.86 0.24 -7.85
C GLN A 342 -14.19 0.81 -9.09
N LEU A 343 -14.80 0.58 -10.23
CA LEU A 343 -14.29 1.03 -11.53
C LEU A 343 -15.14 2.18 -12.05
N THR A 344 -14.51 3.35 -12.30
CA THR A 344 -15.14 4.49 -12.97
C THR A 344 -14.46 4.71 -14.31
N LYS A 345 -15.23 4.62 -15.42
CA LYS A 345 -14.73 4.80 -16.79
C LYS A 345 -15.41 5.99 -17.45
N GLY A 346 -14.66 7.07 -17.61
CA GLY A 346 -15.00 8.18 -18.51
C GLY A 346 -16.29 8.96 -18.24
N ASP A 347 -17.11 8.53 -17.29
CA ASP A 347 -18.39 9.14 -16.91
C ASP A 347 -18.41 9.42 -15.40
N ALA A 348 -18.39 10.71 -15.07
CA ALA A 348 -18.38 11.18 -13.68
C ALA A 348 -19.67 10.83 -12.92
N GLU A 349 -20.78 10.61 -13.60
CA GLU A 349 -22.06 10.23 -12.96
C GLU A 349 -21.96 8.84 -12.32
N GLN A 350 -21.11 7.96 -12.84
CA GLN A 350 -20.88 6.62 -12.30
C GLN A 350 -19.95 6.59 -11.08
N ALA A 351 -19.27 7.69 -10.77
CA ALA A 351 -18.40 7.76 -9.59
C ALA A 351 -19.22 7.64 -8.30
N LYS A 352 -18.81 6.71 -7.43
CA LYS A 352 -19.40 6.50 -6.10
C LYS A 352 -18.29 6.55 -5.06
N THR A 353 -18.65 6.63 -3.79
CA THR A 353 -17.75 6.52 -2.64
C THR A 353 -18.15 5.31 -1.81
N ALA A 354 -17.19 4.60 -1.24
CA ALA A 354 -17.36 3.46 -0.32
C ALA A 354 -18.20 2.27 -0.82
N THR A 355 -18.55 2.22 -2.10
CA THR A 355 -19.31 1.11 -2.70
C THR A 355 -18.39 0.33 -3.65
N PHE A 356 -18.26 -0.98 -3.46
CA PHE A 356 -17.33 -1.83 -4.22
C PHE A 356 -18.03 -3.06 -4.79
N GLU A 357 -17.60 -3.49 -5.97
CA GLU A 357 -17.87 -4.84 -6.47
C GLU A 357 -16.92 -5.80 -5.76
N LEU A 358 -17.44 -6.93 -5.28
CA LEU A 358 -16.60 -7.97 -4.67
C LEU A 358 -15.73 -8.63 -5.73
N GLY A 359 -14.50 -8.97 -5.35
CA GLY A 359 -13.67 -9.89 -6.13
C GLY A 359 -14.28 -11.31 -6.12
N ASP A 360 -13.99 -12.10 -7.15
CA ASP A 360 -14.58 -13.44 -7.37
C ASP A 360 -14.38 -14.41 -6.18
N THR A 361 -13.35 -14.17 -5.38
CA THR A 361 -12.98 -15.00 -4.23
C THR A 361 -13.35 -14.38 -2.88
N THR A 362 -13.96 -13.20 -2.89
CA THR A 362 -14.33 -12.45 -1.69
C THR A 362 -15.82 -12.63 -1.38
N VAL A 363 -16.12 -12.82 -0.11
CA VAL A 363 -17.48 -12.92 0.44
C VAL A 363 -17.59 -12.08 1.70
N VAL A 364 -18.82 -11.75 2.10
CA VAL A 364 -19.10 -11.17 3.41
C VAL A 364 -19.67 -12.27 4.30
N ILE A 365 -19.08 -12.51 5.46
CA ILE A 365 -19.48 -13.59 6.37
C ILE A 365 -19.87 -13.03 7.74
N THR A 366 -20.91 -13.61 8.32
CA THR A 366 -21.38 -13.34 9.68
C THR A 366 -20.40 -13.92 10.72
N ASP A 367 -20.58 -13.59 11.99
CA ASP A 367 -19.72 -14.11 13.06
C ASP A 367 -19.90 -15.64 13.27
N ASP A 368 -21.04 -16.20 12.89
CA ASP A 368 -21.31 -17.63 12.90
C ASP A 368 -20.86 -18.37 11.60
N GLY A 369 -20.23 -17.66 10.68
CA GLY A 369 -19.61 -18.23 9.47
C GLY A 369 -20.54 -18.43 8.28
N ARG A 370 -21.78 -17.89 8.30
CA ARG A 370 -22.68 -17.87 7.15
C ARG A 370 -22.30 -16.74 6.19
N ILE A 371 -22.55 -16.95 4.90
CA ILE A 371 -22.47 -15.88 3.90
C ILE A 371 -23.67 -14.95 4.07
N VAL A 372 -23.43 -13.63 4.09
CA VAL A 372 -24.49 -12.60 4.16
C VAL A 372 -25.27 -12.57 2.86
N GLU A 373 -26.60 -12.70 2.96
CA GLU A 373 -27.49 -12.62 1.81
C GLU A 373 -27.60 -11.18 1.27
N PRO A 374 -27.48 -10.98 -0.06
CA PRO A 374 -27.66 -9.67 -0.67
C PRO A 374 -29.00 -9.00 -0.31
N GLY A 375 -28.95 -7.73 0.07
CA GLY A 375 -30.13 -6.95 0.42
C GLY A 375 -30.74 -7.26 1.79
N SER A 376 -30.13 -8.15 2.60
CA SER A 376 -30.63 -8.48 3.96
C SER A 376 -30.45 -7.32 4.96
N GLY A 377 -29.53 -6.40 4.69
CA GLY A 377 -29.08 -5.38 5.65
C GLY A 377 -28.23 -5.93 6.80
N GLU A 378 -27.95 -7.25 6.80
CA GLU A 378 -27.09 -7.88 7.77
C GLU A 378 -25.62 -7.48 7.50
N ARG A 379 -24.89 -7.13 8.56
CA ARG A 379 -23.46 -6.84 8.47
C ARG A 379 -22.63 -8.11 8.66
N GLY A 380 -21.51 -8.18 7.97
CA GLY A 380 -20.53 -9.25 8.16
C GLY A 380 -19.12 -8.77 7.93
N ARG A 381 -18.16 -9.67 8.09
CA ARG A 381 -16.74 -9.39 7.85
C ARG A 381 -16.36 -9.78 6.42
N LEU A 382 -15.54 -8.95 5.78
CA LEU A 382 -14.94 -9.30 4.50
C LEU A 382 -13.99 -10.48 4.68
N ALA A 383 -14.16 -11.49 3.84
CA ALA A 383 -13.41 -12.74 3.86
C ALA A 383 -12.98 -13.12 2.44
N ASN A 384 -11.67 -13.27 2.21
CA ASN A 384 -11.11 -13.69 0.92
C ASN A 384 -10.59 -15.13 1.03
N ARG A 385 -10.93 -15.98 0.04
CA ARG A 385 -10.52 -17.38 -0.04
C ARG A 385 -9.61 -17.72 -1.22
N GLY A 386 -9.26 -16.73 -2.05
CA GLY A 386 -8.49 -16.95 -3.28
C GLY A 386 -7.00 -16.79 -3.09
N VAL A 387 -6.59 -15.66 -2.54
CA VAL A 387 -5.19 -15.29 -2.32
C VAL A 387 -4.99 -15.10 -0.81
N VAL A 388 -4.40 -16.10 -0.15
CA VAL A 388 -4.30 -16.14 1.32
C VAL A 388 -2.85 -16.40 1.74
N PRO A 389 -2.19 -15.50 2.51
CA PRO A 389 -0.81 -15.70 2.95
C PRO A 389 -0.67 -16.87 3.93
N LEU A 390 0.55 -17.28 4.24
CA LEU A 390 0.79 -18.34 5.23
C LEU A 390 0.31 -17.95 6.63
N GLY A 391 0.40 -16.68 6.98
CA GLY A 391 0.03 -16.13 8.28
C GLY A 391 0.95 -15.00 8.69
N TYR A 392 1.01 -14.73 9.98
CA TYR A 392 1.97 -13.80 10.57
C TYR A 392 3.18 -14.55 11.12
N PHE A 393 4.36 -14.06 10.81
CA PHE A 393 5.61 -14.64 11.32
C PHE A 393 5.68 -14.53 12.86
N LYS A 394 5.99 -15.64 13.52
CA LYS A 394 6.07 -15.77 14.99
C LYS A 394 4.79 -15.35 15.76
N ASP A 395 3.61 -15.37 15.11
CA ASP A 395 2.34 -15.06 15.79
C ASP A 395 1.23 -16.05 15.37
N GLU A 396 1.32 -17.26 15.89
CA GLU A 396 0.34 -18.34 15.60
C GLU A 396 -1.08 -17.97 16.04
N LYS A 397 -1.22 -17.28 17.19
CA LYS A 397 -2.51 -16.88 17.72
C LYS A 397 -3.20 -15.92 16.74
N LYS A 398 -2.50 -14.85 16.34
CA LYS A 398 -3.08 -13.87 15.41
C LYS A 398 -3.28 -14.48 14.02
N THR A 399 -2.42 -15.40 13.61
CA THR A 399 -2.59 -16.17 12.38
C THR A 399 -3.90 -16.96 12.38
N ALA A 400 -4.20 -17.70 13.45
CA ALA A 400 -5.44 -18.47 13.57
C ALA A 400 -6.69 -17.56 13.59
N GLU A 401 -6.60 -16.39 14.22
CA GLU A 401 -7.69 -15.40 14.26
C GLU A 401 -7.97 -14.75 12.89
N THR A 402 -6.91 -14.43 12.13
CA THR A 402 -7.02 -13.68 10.86
C THR A 402 -7.20 -14.61 9.65
N PHE A 403 -6.62 -15.80 9.72
CA PHE A 403 -6.66 -16.78 8.62
C PHE A 403 -7.35 -18.10 9.02
N PRO A 404 -8.61 -18.03 9.50
CA PRO A 404 -9.33 -19.22 9.95
C PRO A 404 -9.70 -20.14 8.79
N THR A 405 -9.89 -21.43 9.12
CA THR A 405 -10.55 -22.40 8.24
C THR A 405 -12.00 -22.54 8.67
N ILE A 406 -12.93 -22.15 7.80
CA ILE A 406 -14.37 -22.21 8.03
C ILE A 406 -14.96 -23.19 7.00
N ASN A 407 -15.64 -24.21 7.45
CA ASN A 407 -16.24 -25.25 6.59
C ASN A 407 -15.22 -25.88 5.60
N GLY A 408 -13.98 -26.08 6.02
CA GLY A 408 -12.91 -26.66 5.21
C GLY A 408 -12.25 -25.70 4.22
N VAL A 409 -12.64 -24.43 4.18
CA VAL A 409 -12.06 -23.40 3.33
C VAL A 409 -11.27 -22.42 4.19
N ARG A 410 -10.03 -22.14 3.79
CA ARG A 410 -9.17 -21.14 4.46
C ARG A 410 -9.47 -19.75 3.92
N TYR A 411 -9.67 -18.80 4.83
CA TYR A 411 -9.98 -17.40 4.52
C TYR A 411 -8.93 -16.45 5.09
N SER A 412 -8.78 -15.29 4.45
CA SER A 412 -8.17 -14.10 5.05
C SER A 412 -9.28 -13.15 5.48
N ILE A 413 -9.36 -12.82 6.78
CA ILE A 413 -10.38 -11.99 7.41
C ILE A 413 -9.70 -10.90 8.24
N PRO A 414 -9.20 -9.82 7.62
CA PRO A 414 -8.41 -8.79 8.31
C PRO A 414 -9.22 -7.91 9.27
N GLY A 415 -10.55 -8.02 9.28
CA GLY A 415 -11.45 -7.37 10.22
C GLY A 415 -12.23 -6.19 9.69
N ASP A 416 -12.28 -6.00 8.37
CA ASP A 416 -13.14 -5.02 7.74
C ASP A 416 -14.58 -5.52 7.68
N TYR A 417 -15.57 -4.67 8.00
CA TYR A 417 -17.00 -4.97 8.00
C TYR A 417 -17.70 -4.31 6.80
N ALA A 418 -18.70 -5.00 6.27
CA ALA A 418 -19.52 -4.52 5.16
C ALA A 418 -20.96 -5.03 5.25
N THR A 419 -21.86 -4.37 4.51
CA THR A 419 -23.17 -4.89 4.10
C THR A 419 -23.11 -5.29 2.64
N VAL A 420 -24.00 -6.22 2.24
CA VAL A 420 -24.15 -6.61 0.83
C VAL A 420 -25.46 -6.03 0.31
N GLU A 421 -25.37 -5.20 -0.71
CA GLU A 421 -26.51 -4.56 -1.34
C GLU A 421 -27.30 -5.54 -2.22
N THR A 422 -28.52 -5.17 -2.64
CA THR A 422 -29.39 -6.01 -3.47
C THR A 422 -28.80 -6.37 -4.84
N ASP A 423 -27.88 -5.55 -5.35
CA ASP A 423 -27.18 -5.77 -6.62
C ASP A 423 -25.87 -6.58 -6.46
N GLY A 424 -25.56 -7.02 -5.23
CA GLY A 424 -24.35 -7.78 -4.90
C GLY A 424 -23.11 -6.90 -4.65
N THR A 425 -23.20 -5.59 -4.82
CA THR A 425 -22.12 -4.69 -4.37
C THR A 425 -22.07 -4.63 -2.85
N ILE A 426 -20.97 -4.16 -2.30
CA ILE A 426 -20.85 -3.95 -0.86
C ILE A 426 -20.73 -2.48 -0.51
N THR A 427 -21.27 -2.11 0.64
CA THR A 427 -20.97 -0.85 1.32
C THR A 427 -20.00 -1.16 2.46
N LEU A 428 -18.79 -0.59 2.37
CA LEU A 428 -17.76 -0.74 3.40
C LEU A 428 -18.14 0.07 4.64
N LEU A 429 -18.15 -0.57 5.80
CA LEU A 429 -18.48 0.07 7.08
C LEU A 429 -17.23 0.52 7.86
N GLY A 430 -16.07 -0.14 7.62
CA GLY A 430 -14.81 0.14 8.29
C GLY A 430 -14.31 -1.02 9.17
N ARG A 431 -13.25 -0.76 9.94
CA ARG A 431 -12.60 -1.79 10.76
C ARG A 431 -13.25 -1.96 12.12
N GLY A 432 -13.55 -3.21 12.47
CA GLY A 432 -14.12 -3.54 13.77
C GLY A 432 -13.25 -3.19 14.98
N SER A 433 -11.93 -3.14 14.82
CA SER A 433 -10.98 -2.82 15.89
C SER A 433 -10.99 -1.37 16.35
N VAL A 434 -11.48 -0.45 15.51
CA VAL A 434 -11.61 0.98 15.82
C VAL A 434 -13.06 1.41 15.99
N SER A 435 -14.02 0.46 15.97
CA SER A 435 -15.43 0.78 16.15
C SER A 435 -15.71 1.37 17.52
N ILE A 436 -16.57 2.39 17.56
CA ILE A 436 -17.01 3.09 18.75
C ILE A 436 -18.27 2.41 19.26
N ASN A 437 -18.29 2.00 20.52
CA ASN A 437 -19.47 1.40 21.15
C ASN A 437 -20.25 2.47 21.91
N SER A 438 -21.29 3.01 21.31
CA SER A 438 -22.13 4.07 21.88
C SER A 438 -23.55 3.59 22.12
N GLY A 439 -23.97 3.49 23.38
CA GLY A 439 -25.32 3.07 23.73
C GLY A 439 -25.70 1.64 23.29
N GLY A 440 -24.71 0.76 23.14
CA GLY A 440 -24.92 -0.61 22.63
C GLY A 440 -24.81 -0.75 21.12
N GLU A 441 -24.73 0.36 20.39
CA GLU A 441 -24.54 0.38 18.94
C GLU A 441 -23.07 0.48 18.57
N LYS A 442 -22.65 -0.27 17.52
CA LYS A 442 -21.31 -0.14 16.93
C LYS A 442 -21.33 0.91 15.83
N ILE A 443 -20.47 1.92 15.99
CA ILE A 443 -20.30 3.03 15.04
C ILE A 443 -18.88 2.91 14.47
N TYR A 444 -18.77 2.94 13.16
CA TYR A 444 -17.48 2.86 12.47
C TYR A 444 -16.97 4.27 12.20
N PRO A 445 -15.77 4.63 12.65
CA PRO A 445 -15.22 5.96 12.45
C PRO A 445 -15.24 6.41 10.99
N GLU A 446 -14.87 5.53 10.08
CA GLU A 446 -14.75 5.82 8.66
C GLU A 446 -16.08 6.27 8.03
N GLU A 447 -17.21 5.71 8.47
CA GLU A 447 -18.55 6.12 8.00
C GLU A 447 -18.86 7.57 8.42
N VAL A 448 -18.46 7.95 9.63
CA VAL A 448 -18.69 9.30 10.16
C VAL A 448 -17.72 10.31 9.54
N GLU A 449 -16.48 9.91 9.38
CA GLU A 449 -15.43 10.69 8.69
C GLU A 449 -15.84 11.04 7.26
N GLU A 450 -16.37 10.06 6.53
CA GLU A 450 -16.85 10.26 5.17
C GLU A 450 -18.02 11.25 5.10
N ALA A 451 -18.97 11.10 6.01
CA ALA A 451 -20.10 12.02 6.08
C ALA A 451 -19.65 13.46 6.36
N LEU A 452 -18.65 13.68 7.21
CA LEU A 452 -18.11 14.99 7.52
C LEU A 452 -17.25 15.55 6.38
N LYS A 453 -16.33 14.73 5.81
CA LYS A 453 -15.46 15.13 4.70
C LYS A 453 -16.18 15.42 3.39
N SER A 454 -17.43 14.99 3.26
CA SER A 454 -18.28 15.38 2.14
C SER A 454 -18.75 16.84 2.20
N HIS A 455 -18.46 17.58 3.30
CA HIS A 455 -18.69 19.02 3.36
C HIS A 455 -17.50 19.76 2.71
N PRO A 456 -17.74 20.76 1.82
CA PRO A 456 -16.68 21.43 1.07
C PRO A 456 -15.65 22.14 1.96
N ASP A 457 -16.06 22.61 3.14
CA ASP A 457 -15.17 23.30 4.08
C ASP A 457 -14.32 22.36 4.94
N VAL A 458 -14.52 21.04 4.88
CA VAL A 458 -13.73 20.07 5.66
C VAL A 458 -12.58 19.54 4.84
N ILE A 459 -11.35 19.87 5.25
CA ILE A 459 -10.13 19.36 4.63
C ILE A 459 -9.93 17.88 4.97
N ASP A 460 -9.94 17.57 6.28
CA ASP A 460 -9.72 16.21 6.75
C ASP A 460 -10.36 15.96 8.11
N CYS A 461 -10.59 14.67 8.44
CA CYS A 461 -11.26 14.27 9.67
C CYS A 461 -10.81 12.88 10.13
N ASN A 462 -10.55 12.73 11.42
CA ASN A 462 -10.47 11.45 12.12
C ASN A 462 -11.50 11.40 13.24
N VAL A 463 -12.23 10.28 13.37
CA VAL A 463 -13.29 10.11 14.36
C VAL A 463 -12.89 9.08 15.42
N VAL A 464 -13.08 9.42 16.69
CA VAL A 464 -12.69 8.58 17.82
C VAL A 464 -13.77 8.48 18.89
N GLY A 465 -13.75 7.35 19.61
CA GLY A 465 -14.57 7.16 20.80
C GLY A 465 -13.88 7.69 22.05
N LEU A 466 -14.56 8.58 22.79
CA LEU A 466 -14.15 8.96 24.13
C LEU A 466 -15.10 8.35 25.16
N PRO A 467 -14.60 8.02 26.37
CA PRO A 467 -15.41 7.47 27.47
C PRO A 467 -16.61 8.38 27.80
N ASP A 468 -17.73 7.77 28.14
CA ASP A 468 -18.96 8.45 28.54
C ASP A 468 -19.75 7.56 29.54
N GLU A 469 -20.12 8.10 30.69
CA GLU A 469 -20.78 7.35 31.75
C GLU A 469 -22.14 6.77 31.34
N ARG A 470 -22.87 7.45 30.44
CA ARG A 470 -24.19 7.04 30.00
C ARG A 470 -24.15 6.11 28.79
N TRP A 471 -23.24 6.37 27.84
CA TRP A 471 -23.22 5.72 26.52
C TRP A 471 -22.08 4.70 26.37
N GLY A 472 -21.22 4.57 27.37
CA GLY A 472 -19.96 3.81 27.29
C GLY A 472 -18.90 4.58 26.52
N GLN A 473 -19.23 4.97 25.28
CA GLN A 473 -18.41 5.88 24.48
C GLN A 473 -19.30 6.89 23.74
N THR A 474 -18.74 8.07 23.45
CA THR A 474 -19.31 9.04 22.51
C THR A 474 -18.44 9.22 21.29
N VAL A 475 -19.09 9.53 20.16
CA VAL A 475 -18.42 9.83 18.89
C VAL A 475 -17.88 11.26 18.95
N ASN A 476 -16.59 11.44 18.64
CA ASN A 476 -15.94 12.75 18.60
C ASN A 476 -15.13 12.87 17.30
N ALA A 477 -15.28 13.98 16.59
CA ALA A 477 -14.57 14.24 15.34
C ALA A 477 -13.44 15.23 15.57
N VAL A 478 -12.20 14.84 15.23
CA VAL A 478 -11.04 15.71 15.16
C VAL A 478 -10.85 16.08 13.70
N LEU A 479 -11.04 17.34 13.33
CA LEU A 479 -11.07 17.77 11.93
C LEU A 479 -10.36 19.11 11.69
N SER A 480 -9.89 19.29 10.45
CA SER A 480 -9.37 20.55 9.94
C SER A 480 -10.31 21.12 8.87
N LEU A 481 -10.40 22.43 8.81
CA LEU A 481 -11.25 23.17 7.89
C LEU A 481 -10.41 23.98 6.89
N GLU A 482 -11.02 24.32 5.75
CA GLU A 482 -10.43 25.26 4.79
C GLU A 482 -10.18 26.64 5.45
N ASP A 483 -9.14 27.32 4.99
CA ASP A 483 -8.76 28.63 5.52
C ASP A 483 -9.89 29.63 5.36
N GLY A 484 -10.31 30.23 6.48
CA GLY A 484 -11.39 31.21 6.49
C GLY A 484 -12.81 30.61 6.50
N ALA A 485 -12.95 29.29 6.64
CA ALA A 485 -14.27 28.66 6.80
C ALA A 485 -14.94 29.07 8.13
N GLU A 486 -16.17 29.60 8.07
CA GLU A 486 -16.96 30.06 9.22
C GLU A 486 -18.13 29.10 9.57
N ILE A 487 -18.04 27.82 9.15
CA ILE A 487 -19.10 26.86 9.43
C ILE A 487 -19.19 26.53 10.93
N SER A 488 -20.41 26.45 11.47
CA SER A 488 -20.61 26.04 12.86
C SER A 488 -20.54 24.53 13.06
N ASP A 489 -20.27 24.07 14.29
CA ASP A 489 -20.28 22.64 14.62
C ASP A 489 -21.67 22.02 14.42
N ASP A 490 -22.73 22.77 14.71
CA ASP A 490 -24.13 22.34 14.52
C ASP A 490 -24.46 22.14 13.03
N ASP A 491 -23.92 22.99 12.14
CA ASP A 491 -24.11 22.86 10.69
C ASP A 491 -23.35 21.64 10.14
N LEU A 492 -22.12 21.37 10.62
CA LEU A 492 -21.35 20.15 10.27
C LEU A 492 -22.10 18.89 10.73
N ILE A 493 -22.65 18.90 11.95
CA ILE A 493 -23.43 17.79 12.47
C ILE A 493 -24.75 17.63 11.67
N ALA A 494 -25.41 18.73 11.33
CA ALA A 494 -26.61 18.71 10.49
C ALA A 494 -26.32 18.16 9.09
N HIS A 495 -25.20 18.55 8.50
CA HIS A 495 -24.72 18.01 7.22
C HIS A 495 -24.49 16.49 7.32
N ALA A 496 -23.77 16.02 8.33
CA ALA A 496 -23.54 14.58 8.54
C ALA A 496 -24.88 13.81 8.71
N ARG A 497 -25.87 14.38 9.38
CA ARG A 497 -27.22 13.77 9.56
C ARG A 497 -27.97 13.56 8.26
N THR A 498 -27.63 14.25 7.19
CA THR A 498 -28.24 13.99 5.87
C THR A 498 -27.71 12.72 5.21
N ARG A 499 -26.63 12.13 5.75
CA ARG A 499 -25.92 10.98 5.17
C ARG A 499 -25.86 9.76 6.08
N ILE A 500 -25.83 9.98 7.39
CA ILE A 500 -25.74 8.91 8.40
C ILE A 500 -26.84 9.06 9.44
N ALA A 501 -27.17 7.96 10.11
CA ALA A 501 -28.19 7.95 11.16
C ALA A 501 -27.77 8.86 12.34
N ALA A 502 -28.75 9.54 12.93
CA ALA A 502 -28.52 10.55 13.97
C ALA A 502 -27.68 10.06 15.17
N TYR A 503 -27.81 8.79 15.56
CA TYR A 503 -27.05 8.22 16.67
C TYR A 503 -25.54 8.07 16.37
N LYS A 504 -25.15 8.07 15.10
CA LYS A 504 -23.75 8.00 14.64
C LYS A 504 -23.06 9.36 14.61
N THR A 505 -23.82 10.46 14.64
CA THR A 505 -23.23 11.80 14.50
C THR A 505 -22.35 12.15 15.70
N PRO A 506 -21.28 12.92 15.48
CA PRO A 506 -20.38 13.34 16.56
C PRO A 506 -21.11 14.12 17.64
N LYS A 507 -20.75 13.87 18.89
CA LYS A 507 -21.14 14.67 20.04
C LYS A 507 -20.32 15.95 20.16
N ARG A 508 -19.09 15.92 19.66
CA ARG A 508 -18.16 17.05 19.66
C ARG A 508 -17.42 17.12 18.36
N ILE A 509 -17.22 18.32 17.87
CA ILE A 509 -16.31 18.67 16.77
C ILE A 509 -15.09 19.33 17.42
N LEU A 510 -13.91 18.75 17.22
CA LEU A 510 -12.65 19.21 17.78
C LEU A 510 -11.77 19.70 16.64
N ARG A 511 -11.61 21.02 16.54
CA ARG A 511 -10.91 21.68 15.43
C ARG A 511 -9.41 21.69 15.67
N VAL A 512 -8.66 21.33 14.67
CA VAL A 512 -7.19 21.35 14.64
C VAL A 512 -6.70 22.06 13.38
N GLU A 513 -5.47 22.55 13.41
CA GLU A 513 -4.85 23.17 12.23
C GLU A 513 -4.68 22.15 11.09
N SER A 514 -4.25 20.92 11.44
CA SER A 514 -4.13 19.83 10.48
C SER A 514 -4.40 18.48 11.16
N VAL A 515 -5.02 17.56 10.43
CA VAL A 515 -5.22 16.17 10.88
C VAL A 515 -3.98 15.35 10.54
N LEU A 516 -3.40 14.70 11.57
CA LEU A 516 -2.23 13.85 11.35
C LEU A 516 -2.63 12.51 10.72
N ARG A 517 -1.87 12.13 9.70
CA ARG A 517 -1.98 10.84 9.05
C ARG A 517 -0.67 10.07 9.10
N GLY A 518 -0.77 8.77 9.07
CA GLY A 518 0.40 7.91 8.93
C GLY A 518 1.14 8.13 7.60
N PRO A 519 2.35 7.56 7.46
CA PRO A 519 3.18 7.69 6.24
C PRO A 519 2.49 7.18 4.96
N ASN A 520 1.55 6.26 5.14
CA ASN A 520 0.73 5.65 4.09
C ASN A 520 -0.59 6.39 3.82
N GLY A 521 -0.75 7.63 4.32
CA GLY A 521 -1.98 8.41 4.20
C GLY A 521 -3.15 7.93 5.07
N LYS A 522 -2.99 6.84 5.85
CA LYS A 522 -4.06 6.29 6.69
C LYS A 522 -4.26 7.14 7.95
N ALA A 523 -5.50 7.10 8.47
CA ALA A 523 -5.87 7.76 9.72
C ALA A 523 -4.96 7.30 10.87
N ASP A 524 -4.43 8.26 11.64
CA ASP A 524 -3.75 7.99 12.90
C ASP A 524 -4.76 8.15 14.06
N TYR A 525 -5.50 7.08 14.32
CA TYR A 525 -6.48 7.06 15.40
C TYR A 525 -5.84 7.17 16.79
N THR A 526 -4.57 6.81 16.95
CA THR A 526 -3.84 6.98 18.22
C THR A 526 -3.61 8.46 18.50
N TRP A 527 -3.09 9.19 17.51
CA TRP A 527 -2.94 10.62 17.57
C TRP A 527 -4.29 11.32 17.76
N ALA A 528 -5.32 10.96 16.97
CA ALA A 528 -6.63 11.58 17.05
C ALA A 528 -7.27 11.39 18.44
N LYS A 529 -7.14 10.20 19.02
CA LYS A 529 -7.65 9.92 20.37
C LYS A 529 -6.93 10.75 21.43
N LYS A 530 -5.60 10.78 21.39
CA LYS A 530 -4.79 11.59 22.31
C LYS A 530 -5.13 13.08 22.18
N THR A 531 -5.25 13.60 20.98
CA THR A 531 -5.64 14.99 20.72
C THR A 531 -7.04 15.29 21.27
N ALA A 532 -7.99 14.37 21.05
CA ALA A 532 -9.34 14.51 21.58
C ALA A 532 -9.37 14.49 23.12
N GLU A 533 -8.59 13.61 23.76
CA GLU A 533 -8.43 13.55 25.22
C GLU A 533 -7.82 14.85 25.77
N GLU A 534 -6.78 15.37 25.13
CA GLU A 534 -6.12 16.63 25.52
C GLU A 534 -7.05 17.84 25.40
N ILE A 535 -7.82 17.96 24.31
CA ILE A 535 -8.75 19.09 24.09
C ILE A 535 -9.94 19.02 25.05
N THR A 536 -10.47 17.82 25.31
CA THR A 536 -11.70 17.65 26.10
C THR A 536 -11.46 17.44 27.58
N GLY A 537 -10.26 17.03 27.98
CA GLY A 537 -9.95 16.58 29.35
C GLY A 537 -10.62 15.25 29.73
N ILE A 538 -11.10 14.46 28.76
CA ILE A 538 -11.76 13.15 28.97
C ILE A 538 -10.77 12.07 28.55
N SER A 539 -10.39 11.21 29.48
CA SER A 539 -9.43 10.11 29.24
C SER A 539 -9.96 8.76 29.75
#